data_e90a1f6c727b0cceef07c80c12a70870
#
_entry.id   e90a1f6c727b0cceef07c80c12a70870
#
_cell.length_a   1.000
_cell.length_b   1.000
_cell.length_c   1.000
_cell.angle_alpha   90.00
_cell.angle_beta   90.00
_cell.angle_gamma   90.00
#
_symmetry.space_group_name_H-M   'P 1'
#
loop_
_entity.id
_entity.type
_entity.pdbx_description
1 polymer ?
#
loop_
_entity_poly.entity_id
_entity_poly.type
_entity_poly.pdbx_seq_one_letter_code
_entity_poly.pdbx_strand_id
1 'polypeptide(L)'
;LARGLEALGARAVRLKWPNDVLLAVVGDFAKLAGILIELSSDRRGSQAVIGIGLNLLPPPEELPQPAAGLAQAMVGAPERHRVLAAILQELAAVLEAFAVDGFSALKSEWQQRHAWQGLPVRLLGDDAVLLEGTCYGADDDGALLLETAAGIQRIFSGDVSLRPIPPGDLLRGAGSPLGVRGT
;
A
#
# COMPACT_ATOMS: atom_id res chain seq x y z
N LEU A 1 -0.10 8.93 -7.81
CA LEU A 1 1.34 8.95 -7.61
C LEU A 1 2.04 7.93 -8.52
N ALA A 2 1.71 6.64 -8.47
CA ALA A 2 2.36 5.61 -9.28
C ALA A 2 2.37 5.94 -10.78
N ARG A 3 1.23 6.33 -11.36
CA ARG A 3 1.13 6.76 -12.77
C ARG A 3 2.13 7.86 -13.12
N GLY A 4 2.20 8.91 -12.31
CA GLY A 4 3.12 10.03 -12.56
C GLY A 4 4.59 9.61 -12.51
N LEU A 5 4.95 8.70 -11.60
CA LEU A 5 6.30 8.16 -11.54
C LEU A 5 6.62 7.25 -12.74
N GLU A 6 5.68 6.40 -13.14
CA GLU A 6 5.80 5.53 -14.31
C GLU A 6 5.90 6.32 -15.63
N ALA A 7 5.15 7.43 -15.76
CA ALA A 7 5.24 8.34 -16.89
C ALA A 7 6.61 9.00 -17.03
N LEU A 8 7.35 9.16 -15.93
CA LEU A 8 8.73 9.62 -15.91
C LEU A 8 9.77 8.52 -16.14
N GLY A 9 9.31 7.29 -16.38
CA GLY A 9 10.18 6.14 -16.63
C GLY A 9 10.53 5.31 -15.41
N ALA A 10 9.93 5.59 -14.25
CA ALA A 10 10.10 4.73 -13.08
C ALA A 10 9.52 3.33 -13.33
N ARG A 11 10.22 2.31 -12.86
CA ARG A 11 9.83 0.91 -12.99
C ARG A 11 9.67 0.25 -11.63
N ALA A 12 8.95 -0.87 -11.63
CA ALA A 12 8.78 -1.69 -10.43
C ALA A 12 8.06 -0.98 -9.27
N VAL A 13 7.29 0.07 -9.56
CA VAL A 13 6.45 0.77 -8.58
C VAL A 13 5.27 -0.14 -8.20
N ARG A 14 5.02 -0.29 -6.90
CA ARG A 14 3.91 -1.08 -6.35
C ARG A 14 3.16 -0.26 -5.31
N LEU A 15 1.92 -0.67 -5.05
CA LEU A 15 1.08 -0.07 -4.03
C LEU A 15 0.93 -1.02 -2.84
N LYS A 16 0.88 -0.46 -1.64
CA LYS A 16 0.58 -1.18 -0.42
C LYS A 16 -0.56 -0.48 0.29
N TRP A 17 -1.62 -1.22 0.55
CA TRP A 17 -2.73 -0.72 1.35
C TRP A 17 -2.28 -0.36 2.78
N PRO A 18 -2.77 0.75 3.39
CA PRO A 18 -3.75 1.66 2.80
C PRO A 18 -3.11 2.78 1.95
N ASN A 19 -1.87 3.19 2.19
CA ASN A 19 -1.35 4.49 1.76
C ASN A 19 0.13 4.53 1.39
N ASP A 20 0.81 3.38 1.32
CA ASP A 20 2.22 3.33 0.96
C ASP A 20 2.42 3.04 -0.54
N VAL A 21 3.46 3.63 -1.09
CA VAL A 21 4.03 3.28 -2.40
C VAL A 21 5.37 2.62 -2.18
N LEU A 22 5.57 1.49 -2.81
CA LEU A 22 6.75 0.64 -2.68
C LEU A 22 7.52 0.59 -3.99
N LEU A 23 8.80 0.32 -3.89
CA LEU A 23 9.65 -0.12 -4.98
C LEU A 23 9.95 -1.61 -4.79
N ALA A 24 9.69 -2.42 -5.82
CA ALA A 24 10.13 -3.80 -5.80
C ALA A 24 11.66 -3.85 -5.97
N VAL A 25 12.33 -4.47 -5.02
CA VAL A 25 13.78 -4.71 -4.99
C VAL A 25 14.04 -6.21 -5.03
N VAL A 26 15.30 -6.61 -5.12
CA VAL A 26 15.64 -8.05 -5.20
C VAL A 26 15.12 -8.79 -3.95
N GLY A 27 14.12 -9.62 -4.15
CA GLY A 27 13.54 -10.50 -3.12
C GLY A 27 12.59 -9.82 -2.12
N ASP A 28 12.36 -8.51 -2.21
CA ASP A 28 11.53 -7.77 -1.24
C ASP A 28 10.94 -6.48 -1.83
N PHE A 29 10.36 -5.65 -0.96
CA PHE A 29 9.85 -4.33 -1.25
C PHE A 29 10.43 -3.29 -0.28
N ALA A 30 10.78 -2.12 -0.81
CA ALA A 30 11.24 -0.98 -0.04
C ALA A 30 10.25 0.19 -0.16
N LYS A 31 9.99 0.91 0.93
CA LYS A 31 9.07 2.05 0.93
C LYS A 31 9.67 3.22 0.12
N LEU A 32 8.96 3.60 -0.94
CA LEU A 32 9.31 4.72 -1.82
C LEU A 32 8.60 6.01 -1.40
N ALA A 33 7.32 5.88 -1.01
CA ALA A 33 6.50 7.03 -0.63
C ALA A 33 5.40 6.62 0.35
N GLY A 34 4.84 7.63 1.03
CA GLY A 34 3.62 7.50 1.82
C GLY A 34 2.66 8.65 1.50
N ILE A 35 1.36 8.39 1.59
CA ILE A 35 0.30 9.36 1.35
C ILE A 35 -0.54 9.48 2.63
N LEU A 36 -0.73 10.70 3.10
CA LEU A 36 -1.62 11.00 4.22
C LEU A 36 -2.73 11.91 3.72
N ILE A 37 -3.98 11.53 4.02
CA ILE A 37 -5.14 12.34 3.67
C ILE A 37 -5.86 12.71 4.95
N GLU A 38 -5.98 14.01 5.19
CA GLU A 38 -6.74 14.58 6.29
C GLU A 38 -8.02 15.21 5.75
N LEU A 39 -9.16 14.80 6.31
CA LEU A 39 -10.48 15.28 5.93
C LEU A 39 -11.03 16.20 7.01
N SER A 40 -11.54 17.34 6.59
CA SER A 40 -12.33 18.22 7.44
C SER A 40 -13.65 18.57 6.76
N SER A 41 -14.72 18.62 7.54
CA SER A 41 -16.05 18.95 7.02
C SER A 41 -16.69 20.02 7.91
N ASP A 42 -17.22 21.06 7.27
CA ASP A 42 -17.98 22.10 7.93
C ASP A 42 -19.30 22.36 7.18
N ARG A 43 -20.03 23.42 7.56
CA ARG A 43 -21.31 23.80 6.91
C ARG A 43 -21.14 24.25 5.45
N ARG A 44 -19.92 24.52 4.99
CA ARG A 44 -19.59 24.97 3.63
C ARG A 44 -19.18 23.82 2.72
N GLY A 45 -18.91 22.63 3.30
CA GLY A 45 -18.51 21.43 2.55
C GLY A 45 -17.39 20.66 3.19
N SER A 46 -16.88 19.68 2.44
CA SER A 46 -15.75 18.86 2.85
C SER A 46 -14.47 19.30 2.12
N GLN A 47 -13.38 19.34 2.84
CA GLN A 47 -12.05 19.63 2.34
C GLN A 47 -11.11 18.47 2.64
N ALA A 48 -10.21 18.16 1.70
CA ALA A 48 -9.17 17.18 1.88
C ALA A 48 -7.80 17.84 1.74
N VAL A 49 -6.90 17.56 2.68
CA VAL A 49 -5.47 17.87 2.56
C VAL A 49 -4.75 16.59 2.24
N ILE A 50 -4.05 16.55 1.10
CA ILE A 50 -3.33 15.37 0.62
C ILE A 50 -1.84 15.61 0.77
N GLY A 51 -1.23 15.01 1.78
CA GLY A 51 0.21 15.00 2.01
C GLY A 51 0.87 13.83 1.28
N ILE A 52 1.90 14.10 0.48
CA ILE A 52 2.67 13.07 -0.23
C ILE A 52 4.14 13.21 0.15
N GLY A 53 4.67 12.21 0.87
CA GLY A 53 6.09 12.08 1.16
C GLY A 53 6.74 11.11 0.16
N LEU A 54 7.62 11.60 -0.72
CA LEU A 54 8.34 10.82 -1.72
C LEU A 54 9.84 10.94 -1.53
N ASN A 55 10.54 9.81 -1.41
CA ASN A 55 11.99 9.77 -1.38
C ASN A 55 12.53 9.90 -2.80
N LEU A 56 13.20 10.99 -3.12
CA LEU A 56 13.88 11.15 -4.42
C LEU A 56 15.19 10.35 -4.46
N LEU A 57 15.94 10.35 -3.37
CA LEU A 57 17.14 9.56 -3.15
C LEU A 57 16.89 8.54 -2.03
N PRO A 58 17.61 7.41 -2.00
CA PRO A 58 17.53 6.50 -0.87
C PRO A 58 17.97 7.23 0.41
N PRO A 59 17.36 6.90 1.58
CA PRO A 59 17.77 7.48 2.83
C PRO A 59 19.23 7.12 3.14
N PRO A 60 19.98 8.00 3.80
CA PRO A 60 21.40 7.79 4.09
C PRO A 60 21.67 6.75 5.17
N GLU A 61 20.65 6.42 5.98
CA GLU A 61 20.74 5.49 7.11
C GLU A 61 19.80 4.30 6.87
N GLU A 62 20.17 3.15 7.43
CA GLU A 62 19.29 2.00 7.50
C GLU A 62 18.11 2.30 8.43
N LEU A 63 16.91 2.17 7.89
CA LEU A 63 15.67 2.36 8.64
C LEU A 63 15.13 1.00 9.10
N PRO A 64 14.35 0.95 10.20
CA PRO A 64 13.69 -0.28 10.64
C PRO A 64 12.81 -0.93 9.56
N GLN A 65 12.24 -0.11 8.68
CA GLN A 65 11.55 -0.56 7.48
C GLN A 65 12.40 -0.23 6.25
N PRO A 66 12.65 -1.20 5.33
CA PRO A 66 13.38 -0.94 4.10
C PRO A 66 12.78 0.24 3.33
N ALA A 67 13.62 1.19 2.94
CA ALA A 67 13.22 2.37 2.20
C ALA A 67 14.08 2.54 0.94
N ALA A 68 13.45 3.05 -0.11
CA ALA A 68 14.07 3.29 -1.41
C ALA A 68 13.89 4.74 -1.84
N GLY A 69 14.70 5.17 -2.80
CA GLY A 69 14.55 6.45 -3.49
C GLY A 69 14.16 6.26 -4.95
N LEU A 70 13.48 7.24 -5.54
CA LEU A 70 13.05 7.25 -6.94
C LEU A 70 14.23 7.05 -7.91
N ALA A 71 15.41 7.56 -7.56
CA ALA A 71 16.63 7.37 -8.35
C ALA A 71 17.00 5.89 -8.59
N GLN A 72 16.52 4.98 -7.74
CA GLN A 72 16.75 3.54 -7.92
C GLN A 72 15.75 2.90 -8.89
N ALA A 73 14.66 3.59 -9.19
CA ALA A 73 13.56 3.11 -10.04
C ALA A 73 13.67 3.57 -11.50
N MET A 74 14.55 4.50 -11.82
CA MET A 74 14.62 5.14 -13.14
C MET A 74 16.06 5.36 -13.61
N VAL A 75 16.21 5.59 -14.92
CA VAL A 75 17.50 5.98 -15.49
C VAL A 75 17.70 7.48 -15.34
N GLY A 76 18.82 7.89 -14.76
CA GLY A 76 19.16 9.30 -14.50
C GLY A 76 18.62 9.79 -13.15
N ALA A 77 19.01 11.02 -12.81
CA ALA A 77 18.59 11.64 -11.56
C ALA A 77 17.16 12.18 -11.66
N PRO A 78 16.30 11.93 -10.64
CA PRO A 78 14.95 12.50 -10.62
C PRO A 78 15.01 14.02 -10.43
N GLU A 79 14.46 14.76 -11.38
CA GLU A 79 14.37 16.20 -11.28
C GLU A 79 13.10 16.60 -10.50
N ARG A 80 13.28 17.27 -9.37
CA ARG A 80 12.19 17.56 -8.41
C ARG A 80 10.97 18.23 -9.05
N HIS A 81 11.18 19.23 -9.90
CA HIS A 81 10.06 19.97 -10.49
C HIS A 81 9.29 19.13 -11.53
N ARG A 82 9.99 18.31 -12.30
CA ARG A 82 9.35 17.38 -13.23
C ARG A 82 8.54 16.31 -12.50
N VAL A 83 9.10 15.78 -11.40
CA VAL A 83 8.39 14.81 -10.55
C VAL A 83 7.15 15.45 -9.96
N LEU A 84 7.24 16.66 -9.40
CA LEU A 84 6.09 17.39 -8.85
C LEU A 84 5.03 17.65 -9.92
N ALA A 85 5.42 18.11 -11.11
CA ALA A 85 4.50 18.38 -12.20
C ALA A 85 3.74 17.12 -12.63
N ALA A 86 4.43 15.99 -12.80
CA ALA A 86 3.81 14.72 -13.16
C ALA A 86 2.84 14.22 -12.07
N ILE A 87 3.20 14.37 -10.79
CA ILE A 87 2.32 14.00 -9.67
C ILE A 87 1.06 14.86 -9.67
N LEU A 88 1.18 16.17 -9.82
CA LEU A 88 0.03 17.09 -9.80
C LEU A 88 -0.92 16.85 -10.98
N GLN A 89 -0.36 16.59 -12.17
CA GLN A 89 -1.16 16.27 -13.34
C GLN A 89 -1.99 14.99 -13.15
N GLU A 90 -1.36 13.92 -12.67
CA GLU A 90 -2.05 12.65 -12.42
C GLU A 90 -3.01 12.74 -11.22
N LEU A 91 -2.68 13.54 -10.21
CA LEU A 91 -3.57 13.75 -9.08
C LEU A 91 -4.86 14.44 -9.52
N ALA A 92 -4.79 15.45 -10.36
CA ALA A 92 -5.97 16.11 -10.91
C ALA A 92 -6.88 15.11 -11.65
N ALA A 93 -6.30 14.31 -12.57
CA ALA A 93 -7.05 13.31 -13.32
C ALA A 93 -7.68 12.22 -12.43
N VAL A 94 -6.96 11.78 -11.39
CA VAL A 94 -7.48 10.80 -10.41
C VAL A 94 -8.62 11.38 -9.60
N LEU A 95 -8.52 12.64 -9.16
CA LEU A 95 -9.58 13.30 -8.38
C LEU A 95 -10.84 13.53 -9.22
N GLU A 96 -10.69 13.86 -10.51
CA GLU A 96 -11.83 13.97 -11.45
C GLU A 96 -12.54 12.63 -11.62
N ALA A 97 -11.80 11.54 -11.87
CA ALA A 97 -12.37 10.21 -11.97
C ALA A 97 -13.04 9.74 -10.67
N PHE A 98 -12.40 10.01 -9.53
CA PHE A 98 -12.94 9.67 -8.22
C PHE A 98 -14.21 10.45 -7.88
N ALA A 99 -14.32 11.70 -8.31
CA ALA A 99 -15.51 12.51 -8.09
C ALA A 99 -16.75 11.98 -8.82
N VAL A 100 -16.57 11.22 -9.92
CA VAL A 100 -17.67 10.64 -10.71
C VAL A 100 -18.07 9.27 -10.18
N ASP A 101 -17.10 8.35 -10.06
CA ASP A 101 -17.36 6.93 -9.83
C ASP A 101 -16.70 6.39 -8.53
N GLY A 102 -16.13 7.26 -7.71
CA GLY A 102 -15.46 6.86 -6.48
C GLY A 102 -14.22 5.99 -6.75
N PHE A 103 -13.88 5.14 -5.79
CA PHE A 103 -12.73 4.24 -5.92
C PHE A 103 -12.93 3.15 -6.99
N SER A 104 -14.18 2.81 -7.32
CA SER A 104 -14.49 1.75 -8.29
C SER A 104 -13.84 2.00 -9.66
N ALA A 105 -13.77 3.26 -10.11
CA ALA A 105 -13.08 3.66 -11.34
C ALA A 105 -11.56 3.37 -11.34
N LEU A 106 -10.95 3.33 -10.16
CA LEU A 106 -9.52 3.19 -9.95
C LEU A 106 -9.10 1.79 -9.48
N LYS A 107 -10.07 0.99 -9.03
CA LYS A 107 -9.88 -0.29 -8.35
C LYS A 107 -9.04 -1.28 -9.15
N SER A 108 -9.41 -1.51 -10.42
CA SER A 108 -8.71 -2.49 -11.26
C SER A 108 -7.22 -2.16 -11.41
N GLU A 109 -6.92 -0.91 -11.67
CA GLU A 109 -5.55 -0.41 -11.83
C GLU A 109 -4.78 -0.45 -10.51
N TRP A 110 -5.45 -0.12 -9.41
CA TRP A 110 -4.88 -0.23 -8.07
C TRP A 110 -4.52 -1.67 -7.72
N GLN A 111 -5.42 -2.63 -7.98
CA GLN A 111 -5.19 -4.05 -7.71
C GLN A 111 -4.02 -4.62 -8.53
N GLN A 112 -3.86 -4.20 -9.80
CA GLN A 112 -2.73 -4.62 -10.63
C GLN A 112 -1.38 -4.18 -10.07
N ARG A 113 -1.34 -3.07 -9.33
CA ARG A 113 -0.12 -2.56 -8.69
C ARG A 113 0.03 -3.02 -7.25
N HIS A 114 -1.01 -3.59 -6.64
CA HIS A 114 -0.92 -3.99 -5.23
C HIS A 114 0.14 -5.07 -5.05
N ALA A 115 1.09 -4.82 -4.12
CA ALA A 115 2.30 -5.64 -3.97
C ALA A 115 2.01 -7.09 -3.56
N TRP A 116 0.93 -7.29 -2.80
CA TRP A 116 0.60 -8.59 -2.21
C TRP A 116 -0.77 -9.14 -2.65
N GLN A 117 -1.24 -8.75 -3.82
CA GLN A 117 -2.48 -9.29 -4.40
C GLN A 117 -2.39 -10.82 -4.54
N GLY A 118 -3.33 -11.53 -3.93
CA GLY A 118 -3.39 -13.00 -3.94
C GLY A 118 -2.36 -13.69 -3.04
N LEU A 119 -1.60 -12.95 -2.23
CA LEU A 119 -0.57 -13.50 -1.36
C LEU A 119 -1.02 -13.55 0.10
N PRO A 120 -0.47 -14.50 0.89
CA PRO A 120 -0.66 -14.55 2.33
C PRO A 120 -0.07 -13.31 3.02
N VAL A 121 -0.88 -12.67 3.86
CA VAL A 121 -0.51 -11.45 4.58
C VAL A 121 -0.99 -11.50 6.02
N ARG A 122 -0.35 -10.70 6.86
CA ARG A 122 -0.83 -10.37 8.21
C ARG A 122 -1.12 -8.88 8.33
N LEU A 123 -2.20 -8.58 9.03
CA LEU A 123 -2.58 -7.25 9.45
C LEU A 123 -2.06 -7.04 10.86
N LEU A 124 -1.26 -6.01 11.05
CA LEU A 124 -0.70 -5.61 12.35
C LEU A 124 -1.40 -4.35 12.83
N GLY A 125 -1.61 -4.26 14.15
CA GLY A 125 -2.01 -3.05 14.84
C GLY A 125 -1.31 -3.01 16.18
N ASP A 126 -0.78 -1.88 16.62
CA ASP A 126 -0.05 -1.68 17.87
C ASP A 126 0.98 -2.80 18.14
N ASP A 127 1.76 -3.17 17.12
CA ASP A 127 2.77 -4.23 17.12
C ASP A 127 2.24 -5.67 17.32
N ALA A 128 0.93 -5.86 17.34
CA ALA A 128 0.30 -7.18 17.45
C ALA A 128 -0.32 -7.63 16.10
N VAL A 129 -0.32 -8.93 15.85
CA VAL A 129 -1.04 -9.52 14.72
C VAL A 129 -2.53 -9.52 15.05
N LEU A 130 -3.32 -8.76 14.28
CA LEU A 130 -4.77 -8.69 14.41
C LEU A 130 -5.47 -9.76 13.58
N LEU A 131 -4.95 -10.02 12.36
CA LEU A 131 -5.58 -10.94 11.42
C LEU A 131 -4.55 -11.47 10.44
N GLU A 132 -4.71 -12.72 10.02
CA GLU A 132 -3.95 -13.33 8.90
C GLU A 132 -4.93 -13.86 7.85
N GLY A 133 -4.51 -13.78 6.60
CA GLY A 133 -5.32 -14.26 5.48
C GLY A 133 -4.66 -14.03 4.14
N THR A 134 -5.34 -14.43 3.07
CA THR A 134 -4.92 -14.12 1.70
C THR A 134 -5.46 -12.74 1.31
N CYS A 135 -4.60 -11.88 0.80
CA CYS A 135 -5.01 -10.55 0.32
C CYS A 135 -5.81 -10.68 -0.98
N TYR A 136 -7.10 -10.37 -0.93
CA TYR A 136 -8.01 -10.45 -2.07
C TYR A 136 -8.10 -9.13 -2.86
N GLY A 137 -7.47 -8.07 -2.37
CA GLY A 137 -7.49 -6.73 -2.97
C GLY A 137 -8.32 -5.75 -2.15
N ALA A 138 -8.99 -4.84 -2.84
CA ALA A 138 -9.90 -3.89 -2.21
C ALA A 138 -11.32 -4.02 -2.81
N ASP A 139 -12.33 -3.67 -2.03
CA ASP A 139 -13.70 -3.53 -2.54
C ASP A 139 -13.93 -2.17 -3.24
N ASP A 140 -15.17 -1.87 -3.62
CA ASP A 140 -15.50 -0.65 -4.34
C ASP A 140 -15.41 0.62 -3.48
N ASP A 141 -15.39 0.46 -2.15
CA ASP A 141 -15.22 1.54 -1.19
C ASP A 141 -13.74 1.73 -0.79
N GLY A 142 -12.83 0.87 -1.26
CA GLY A 142 -11.41 0.88 -0.92
C GLY A 142 -11.06 0.15 0.37
N ALA A 143 -11.99 -0.55 1.01
CA ALA A 143 -11.70 -1.42 2.14
C ALA A 143 -10.88 -2.63 1.66
N LEU A 144 -9.85 -3.01 2.42
CA LEU A 144 -9.05 -4.20 2.12
C LEU A 144 -9.88 -5.46 2.37
N LEU A 145 -9.81 -6.40 1.44
CA LEU A 145 -10.43 -7.71 1.55
C LEU A 145 -9.38 -8.76 1.90
N LEU A 146 -9.55 -9.41 3.04
CA LEU A 146 -8.74 -10.56 3.45
C LEU A 146 -9.61 -11.82 3.48
N GLU A 147 -9.20 -12.85 2.73
CA GLU A 147 -9.79 -14.18 2.81
C GLU A 147 -9.16 -14.93 3.98
N THR A 148 -9.96 -15.27 4.97
CA THR A 148 -9.57 -15.96 6.20
C THR A 148 -10.32 -17.29 6.33
N ALA A 149 -9.99 -18.09 7.33
CA ALA A 149 -10.73 -19.30 7.64
C ALA A 149 -12.23 -19.05 7.99
N ALA A 150 -12.56 -17.82 8.43
CA ALA A 150 -13.94 -17.39 8.72
C ALA A 150 -14.64 -16.73 7.51
N GLY A 151 -14.01 -16.74 6.33
CA GLY A 151 -14.49 -16.08 5.11
C GLY A 151 -13.82 -14.73 4.86
N ILE A 152 -14.35 -13.98 3.90
CA ILE A 152 -13.80 -12.68 3.51
C ILE A 152 -14.13 -11.63 4.57
N GLN A 153 -13.08 -10.99 5.08
CA GLN A 153 -13.17 -9.88 6.04
C GLN A 153 -12.90 -8.55 5.33
N ARG A 154 -13.73 -7.53 5.62
CA ARG A 154 -13.53 -6.15 5.15
C ARG A 154 -12.79 -5.36 6.21
N ILE A 155 -11.65 -4.79 5.85
CA ILE A 155 -10.80 -4.02 6.75
C ILE A 155 -10.79 -2.57 6.28
N PHE A 156 -11.18 -1.67 7.15
CA PHE A 156 -11.08 -0.23 6.91
C PHE A 156 -9.71 0.28 7.37
N SER A 157 -9.25 1.38 6.77
CA SER A 157 -8.00 2.03 7.17
C SER A 157 -8.08 2.56 8.60
N GLY A 158 -6.96 2.54 9.29
CA GLY A 158 -6.76 2.97 10.67
C GLY A 158 -5.29 2.78 11.03
N ASP A 159 -4.97 2.70 12.31
CA ASP A 159 -3.61 2.43 12.80
C ASP A 159 -3.23 0.95 12.59
N VAL A 160 -3.24 0.54 11.33
CA VAL A 160 -2.94 -0.83 10.91
C VAL A 160 -1.90 -0.86 9.79
N SER A 161 -1.12 -1.94 9.76
CA SER A 161 -0.10 -2.16 8.74
C SER A 161 -0.19 -3.55 8.14
N LEU A 162 -0.23 -3.61 6.82
CA LEU A 162 -0.19 -4.87 6.09
C LEU A 162 1.26 -5.33 5.90
N ARG A 163 1.51 -6.63 6.10
CA ARG A 163 2.83 -7.26 5.90
C ARG A 163 2.67 -8.61 5.20
N PRO A 164 3.60 -9.00 4.33
CA PRO A 164 3.59 -10.36 3.77
C PRO A 164 3.94 -11.37 4.87
N ILE A 165 3.41 -12.58 4.76
CA ILE A 165 3.81 -13.71 5.58
C ILE A 165 4.96 -14.42 4.86
N PRO A 166 6.16 -14.52 5.45
CA PRO A 166 7.26 -15.24 4.85
C PRO A 166 6.90 -16.72 4.62
N PRO A 167 7.37 -17.35 3.53
CA PRO A 167 7.06 -18.75 3.25
C PRO A 167 7.40 -19.72 4.40
N GLY A 168 8.44 -19.44 5.18
CA GLY A 168 8.83 -20.24 6.35
C GLY A 168 7.84 -20.20 7.51
N ASP A 169 7.05 -19.13 7.65
CA ASP A 169 6.06 -18.97 8.72
C ASP A 169 4.75 -19.68 8.37
N LEU A 170 4.42 -19.82 7.09
CA LEU A 170 3.23 -20.55 6.63
C LEU A 170 3.27 -22.03 7.02
N LEU A 171 4.47 -22.61 7.11
CA LEU A 171 4.67 -24.01 7.51
C LEU A 171 4.54 -24.24 9.02
N ARG A 172 4.65 -23.20 9.83
CA ARG A 172 4.55 -23.28 11.32
C ARG A 172 3.11 -23.23 11.82
N GLY A 173 2.20 -22.62 11.07
CA GLY A 173 0.78 -22.51 11.41
C GLY A 173 -0.05 -23.78 11.17
N ALA A 174 0.47 -24.73 10.38
CA ALA A 174 -0.25 -25.98 10.02
C ALA A 174 0.02 -27.16 10.99
N GLY A 175 0.80 -26.98 12.06
CA GLY A 175 1.27 -28.08 12.89
C GLY A 175 1.29 -27.81 14.39
N SER A 176 0.11 -27.59 15.03
CA SER A 176 -0.04 -27.87 16.45
C SER A 176 -1.46 -28.36 16.72
N PRO A 177 -1.70 -29.67 16.82
CA PRO A 177 -2.90 -30.16 17.46
C PRO A 177 -2.81 -29.77 18.93
N LEU A 178 -3.83 -29.08 19.43
CA LEU A 178 -4.07 -28.81 20.86
C LEU A 178 -3.83 -30.10 21.65
N GLY A 179 -2.75 -30.11 22.43
CA GLY A 179 -2.49 -31.17 23.38
C GLY A 179 -3.64 -31.27 24.38
N VAL A 180 -4.44 -32.32 24.20
CA VAL A 180 -5.40 -32.79 25.20
C VAL A 180 -4.59 -33.16 26.44
N ARG A 181 -4.64 -32.33 27.48
CA ARG A 181 -4.23 -32.73 28.81
C ARG A 181 -5.36 -33.61 29.36
N GLY A 182 -5.16 -34.90 29.28
CA GLY A 182 -5.93 -35.87 30.06
C GLY A 182 -5.49 -35.84 31.54
N THR A 183 -6.49 -35.73 32.38
CA THR A 183 -6.60 -36.00 33.84
C THR A 183 -5.34 -36.38 34.59
#